data_25ca76d22f8ca958dc8b9887afcaa6f5
#
_entry.id   25ca76d22f8ca958dc8b9887afcaa6f5
#
_cell.length_a   1.000
_cell.length_b   1.000
_cell.length_c   1.000
_cell.angle_alpha   90.00
_cell.angle_beta   90.00
_cell.angle_gamma   90.00
#
_symmetry.space_group_name_H-M   'P 1'
#
loop_
_entity.id
_entity.type
_entity.pdbx_description
1 polymer ?
#
loop_
_entity_poly.entity_id
_entity_poly.type
_entity_poly.pdbx_seq_one_letter_code
_entity_poly.pdbx_strand_id
1 'polypeptide(L)'
;YFGDKLSPMSDTTVLASSIAGADLFSHIRYMLYTTIPSILLSLVLYLIIGLCYDSKPVDISQYLTGLSHGFNISLLTMLVPAFTGWLIYRKIPSLITLLLSALSACICALILQPEVLVNIAGEDNITAKSLFEGIMTTCYTHTQVDCGMENINELVATRGMAGMLNTIWLILCAMCFGSCMVASGMLHAITHMLLKSIHSTVSLVCSTVTSGVLLNLVMGDQFLSIIMNASIYKDEYAERGYRPELLSRSTEDSATVTSVLVPWTACGMTQSTVLGIPTLVYLPFCFFNIISPLMSCLVAILGFVPKPQSKEDKASAAEESERKNT
;
A
#
# COMPACT_ATOMS: atom_id res chain seq x y z
N TYR A 1 0.60 4.43 0.98
CA TYR A 1 1.61 4.30 -0.08
C TYR A 1 2.91 5.06 0.19
N PHE A 2 2.85 6.21 0.85
CA PHE A 2 4.08 6.91 1.28
C PHE A 2 4.93 6.05 2.24
N GLY A 3 4.29 5.48 3.26
CA GLY A 3 4.95 4.57 4.20
C GLY A 3 5.41 3.27 3.53
N ASP A 4 4.58 2.72 2.66
CA ASP A 4 4.87 1.51 1.90
C ASP A 4 6.14 1.65 1.04
N LYS A 5 6.30 2.81 0.44
CA LYS A 5 7.43 3.15 -0.42
C LYS A 5 8.76 3.40 0.31
N LEU A 6 8.74 3.90 1.54
CA LEU A 6 9.94 4.31 2.29
C LEU A 6 10.28 3.41 3.47
N SER A 7 9.40 2.51 3.85
CA SER A 7 9.63 1.63 4.99
C SER A 7 10.57 0.49 4.62
N PRO A 8 11.64 0.26 5.38
CA PRO A 8 12.49 -0.92 5.20
C PRO A 8 11.77 -2.23 5.59
N MET A 9 10.57 -2.13 6.16
CA MET A 9 9.71 -3.27 6.52
C MET A 9 8.59 -3.52 5.50
N SER A 10 8.49 -2.69 4.47
CA SER A 10 7.51 -2.89 3.40
C SER A 10 7.95 -4.01 2.47
N ASP A 11 7.05 -4.94 2.22
CA ASP A 11 7.28 -6.07 1.33
C ASP A 11 7.59 -5.60 -0.10
N THR A 12 6.95 -4.52 -0.57
CA THR A 12 7.17 -3.98 -1.92
C THR A 12 8.56 -3.36 -2.07
N THR A 13 9.01 -2.58 -1.09
CA THR A 13 10.34 -1.95 -1.07
C THR A 13 11.46 -3.00 -1.05
N VAL A 14 11.28 -4.04 -0.21
CA VAL A 14 12.23 -5.16 -0.14
C VAL A 14 12.24 -5.95 -1.45
N LEU A 15 11.07 -6.20 -2.03
CA LEU A 15 10.92 -6.95 -3.27
C LEU A 15 11.56 -6.21 -4.46
N ALA A 16 11.21 -4.95 -4.66
CA ALA A 16 11.74 -4.14 -5.77
C ALA A 16 13.26 -4.00 -5.70
N SER A 17 13.81 -3.71 -4.51
CA SER A 17 15.25 -3.61 -4.32
C SER A 17 15.96 -4.94 -4.56
N SER A 18 15.41 -6.06 -4.06
CA SER A 18 16.00 -7.40 -4.22
C SER A 18 16.07 -7.85 -5.68
N ILE A 19 14.97 -7.67 -6.44
CA ILE A 19 14.92 -8.09 -7.85
C ILE A 19 15.84 -7.23 -8.71
N ALA A 20 15.84 -5.92 -8.47
CA ALA A 20 16.74 -5.01 -9.17
C ALA A 20 18.23 -5.28 -8.82
N GLY A 21 18.49 -5.86 -7.66
CA GLY A 21 19.84 -6.08 -7.14
C GLY A 21 20.41 -4.85 -6.43
N ALA A 22 19.54 -4.00 -5.86
CA ALA A 22 19.92 -2.81 -5.12
C ALA A 22 20.01 -3.11 -3.62
N ASP A 23 20.93 -2.43 -2.92
CA ASP A 23 20.92 -2.41 -1.46
C ASP A 23 19.69 -1.67 -0.95
N LEU A 24 18.99 -2.25 0.03
CA LEU A 24 17.72 -1.74 0.54
C LEU A 24 17.81 -0.29 1.05
N PHE A 25 18.85 0.03 1.82
CA PHE A 25 18.99 1.37 2.39
C PHE A 25 19.41 2.41 1.33
N SER A 26 20.23 2.01 0.36
CA SER A 26 20.58 2.84 -0.79
C SER A 26 19.35 3.10 -1.66
N HIS A 27 18.52 2.08 -1.89
CA HIS A 27 17.24 2.21 -2.57
C HIS A 27 16.34 3.23 -1.87
N ILE A 28 16.10 3.08 -0.55
CA ILE A 28 15.25 3.99 0.23
C ILE A 28 15.77 5.45 0.15
N ARG A 29 17.07 5.66 0.28
CA ARG A 29 17.65 7.01 0.14
C ARG A 29 17.42 7.58 -1.25
N TYR A 30 17.52 6.75 -2.27
CA TYR A 30 17.31 7.19 -3.64
C TYR A 30 15.83 7.47 -3.96
N MET A 31 14.91 6.75 -3.30
CA MET A 31 13.47 7.00 -3.37
C MET A 31 13.07 8.39 -2.86
N LEU A 32 13.81 8.98 -1.93
CA LEU A 32 13.52 10.32 -1.39
C LEU A 32 13.51 11.40 -2.49
N TYR A 33 14.32 11.27 -3.54
CA TYR A 33 14.38 12.24 -4.64
C TYR A 33 13.06 12.39 -5.42
N THR A 34 12.26 11.35 -5.50
CA THR A 34 10.93 11.39 -6.13
C THR A 34 9.82 11.53 -5.12
N THR A 35 9.95 10.91 -3.96
CA THR A 35 8.90 10.85 -2.94
C THR A 35 8.68 12.17 -2.23
N ILE A 36 9.77 12.88 -1.83
CA ILE A 36 9.64 14.18 -1.14
C ILE A 36 8.95 15.23 -2.02
N PRO A 37 9.38 15.47 -3.28
CA PRO A 37 8.69 16.41 -4.14
C PRO A 37 7.22 16.01 -4.41
N SER A 38 6.96 14.71 -4.59
CA SER A 38 5.59 14.22 -4.86
C SER A 38 4.66 14.46 -3.69
N ILE A 39 5.11 14.21 -2.44
CA ILE A 39 4.27 14.44 -1.26
C ILE A 39 4.07 15.92 -0.98
N LEU A 40 5.11 16.74 -1.14
CA LEU A 40 5.00 18.19 -0.98
C LEU A 40 4.00 18.79 -1.97
N LEU A 41 4.09 18.39 -3.25
CA LEU A 41 3.15 18.85 -4.27
C LEU A 41 1.73 18.38 -3.97
N SER A 42 1.56 17.13 -3.51
CA SER A 42 0.26 16.60 -3.10
C SER A 42 -0.32 17.37 -1.92
N LEU A 43 0.49 17.71 -0.91
CA LEU A 43 0.06 18.51 0.24
C LEU A 43 -0.36 19.92 -0.18
N VAL A 44 0.37 20.56 -1.11
CA VAL A 44 0.00 21.86 -1.66
C VAL A 44 -1.35 21.79 -2.39
N LEU A 45 -1.58 20.75 -3.19
CA LEU A 45 -2.86 20.56 -3.87
C LEU A 45 -4.01 20.35 -2.89
N TYR A 46 -3.82 19.53 -1.85
CA TYR A 46 -4.83 19.36 -0.81
C TYR A 46 -5.08 20.66 -0.03
N LEU A 47 -4.04 21.44 0.25
CA LEU A 47 -4.18 22.74 0.90
C LEU A 47 -5.00 23.70 0.04
N ILE A 48 -4.72 23.77 -1.28
CA ILE A 48 -5.47 24.62 -2.21
C ILE A 48 -6.94 24.21 -2.24
N ILE A 49 -7.21 22.90 -2.38
CA ILE A 49 -8.59 22.38 -2.37
C ILE A 49 -9.28 22.71 -1.05
N GLY A 50 -8.60 22.49 0.09
CA GLY A 50 -9.15 22.78 1.42
C GLY A 50 -9.45 24.27 1.64
N LEU A 51 -8.65 25.17 1.08
CA LEU A 51 -8.90 26.60 1.13
C LEU A 51 -10.01 27.06 0.17
N CYS A 52 -10.17 26.39 -0.97
CA CYS A 52 -11.21 26.69 -1.94
C CYS A 52 -12.57 26.07 -1.59
N TYR A 53 -12.59 25.08 -0.72
CA TYR A 53 -13.84 24.42 -0.29
C TYR A 53 -14.40 25.16 0.92
N ASP A 54 -15.57 25.75 0.75
CA ASP A 54 -16.30 26.39 1.84
C ASP A 54 -16.84 25.30 2.78
N SER A 55 -15.95 24.79 3.65
CA SER A 55 -16.31 23.78 4.64
C SER A 55 -17.16 24.44 5.73
N LYS A 56 -18.44 24.09 5.77
CA LYS A 56 -19.25 24.39 6.96
C LYS A 56 -18.55 23.75 8.15
N PRO A 57 -18.39 24.48 9.28
CA PRO A 57 -17.82 23.88 10.49
C PRO A 57 -18.67 22.66 10.86
N VAL A 58 -18.07 21.48 10.78
CA VAL A 58 -18.74 20.25 11.25
C VAL A 58 -18.74 20.31 12.76
N ASP A 59 -19.92 20.21 13.36
CA ASP A 59 -20.07 20.19 14.82
C ASP A 59 -19.50 18.84 15.35
N ILE A 60 -18.23 18.87 15.72
CA ILE A 60 -17.50 17.70 16.24
C ILE A 60 -18.13 17.20 17.55
N SER A 61 -18.84 18.08 18.29
CA SER A 61 -19.46 17.71 19.56
C SER A 61 -20.56 16.66 19.39
N GLN A 62 -21.30 16.72 18.28
CA GLN A 62 -22.31 15.71 17.95
C GLN A 62 -21.69 14.33 17.68
N TYR A 63 -20.57 14.30 16.96
CA TYR A 63 -19.84 13.05 16.70
C TYR A 63 -19.26 12.45 17.97
N LEU A 64 -18.68 13.27 18.85
CA LEU A 64 -18.16 12.82 20.14
C LEU A 64 -19.26 12.26 21.04
N THR A 65 -20.42 12.92 21.07
CA THR A 65 -21.57 12.47 21.86
C THR A 65 -22.11 11.15 21.32
N GLY A 66 -22.27 10.99 20.00
CA GLY A 66 -22.70 9.75 19.38
C GLY A 66 -21.74 8.60 19.62
N LEU A 67 -20.43 8.83 19.46
CA LEU A 67 -19.41 7.82 19.75
C LEU A 67 -19.37 7.43 21.23
N SER A 68 -19.51 8.38 22.14
CA SER A 68 -19.54 8.11 23.59
C SER A 68 -20.83 7.38 24.03
N HIS A 69 -21.90 7.46 23.25
CA HIS A 69 -23.12 6.70 23.49
C HIS A 69 -22.95 5.22 23.10
N GLY A 70 -22.29 4.95 21.97
CA GLY A 70 -22.08 3.59 21.46
C GLY A 70 -20.86 2.87 22.06
N PHE A 71 -19.85 3.60 22.51
CA PHE A 71 -18.58 3.02 22.96
C PHE A 71 -18.07 3.65 24.25
N ASN A 72 -17.44 2.83 25.09
CA ASN A 72 -16.70 3.33 26.25
C ASN A 72 -15.32 3.84 25.82
N ILE A 73 -15.24 5.15 25.58
CA ILE A 73 -13.99 5.82 25.14
C ILE A 73 -13.08 6.01 26.34
N SER A 74 -12.11 5.14 26.50
CA SER A 74 -11.09 5.20 27.56
C SER A 74 -9.69 5.36 26.99
N LEU A 75 -8.81 6.05 27.71
CA LEU A 75 -7.39 6.14 27.35
C LEU A 75 -6.70 4.76 27.27
N LEU A 76 -7.26 3.76 27.97
CA LEU A 76 -6.76 2.39 27.92
C LEU A 76 -6.90 1.73 26.55
N THR A 77 -7.84 2.19 25.69
CA THR A 77 -7.94 1.69 24.31
C THR A 77 -6.69 2.01 23.47
N MET A 78 -5.93 3.06 23.85
CA MET A 78 -4.66 3.40 23.22
C MET A 78 -3.54 2.37 23.47
N LEU A 79 -3.73 1.43 24.41
CA LEU A 79 -2.78 0.33 24.62
C LEU A 79 -2.66 -0.57 23.38
N VAL A 80 -3.75 -0.78 22.61
CA VAL A 80 -3.72 -1.62 21.41
C VAL A 80 -2.83 -1.03 20.31
N PRO A 81 -3.03 0.24 19.87
CA PRO A 81 -2.11 0.84 18.90
C PRO A 81 -0.69 1.02 19.43
N ALA A 82 -0.51 1.28 20.73
CA ALA A 82 0.82 1.34 21.35
C ALA A 82 1.54 -0.02 21.31
N PHE A 83 0.83 -1.11 21.63
CA PHE A 83 1.33 -2.47 21.52
C PHE A 83 1.68 -2.84 20.08
N THR A 84 0.82 -2.48 19.11
CA THR A 84 1.11 -2.66 17.68
C THR A 84 2.36 -1.91 17.27
N GLY A 85 2.49 -0.65 17.66
CA GLY A 85 3.70 0.16 17.42
C GLY A 85 4.96 -0.46 18.02
N TRP A 86 4.86 -1.04 19.22
CA TRP A 86 5.96 -1.75 19.86
C TRP A 86 6.36 -3.01 19.09
N LEU A 87 5.40 -3.81 18.57
CA LEU A 87 5.66 -4.99 17.73
C LEU A 87 6.40 -4.59 16.45
N ILE A 88 5.97 -3.49 15.79
CA ILE A 88 6.61 -2.93 14.60
C ILE A 88 8.05 -2.49 14.93
N TYR A 89 8.25 -1.79 16.05
CA TYR A 89 9.58 -1.38 16.50
C TYR A 89 10.51 -2.58 16.73
N ARG A 90 9.96 -3.70 17.20
CA ARG A 90 10.68 -4.98 17.38
C ARG A 90 10.95 -5.73 16.09
N LYS A 91 10.55 -5.18 14.92
CA LYS A 91 10.72 -5.77 13.59
C LYS A 91 10.11 -7.18 13.45
N ILE A 92 8.98 -7.41 14.10
CA ILE A 92 8.22 -8.67 13.96
C ILE A 92 7.55 -8.69 12.58
N PRO A 93 7.51 -9.84 11.87
CA PRO A 93 6.86 -9.95 10.57
C PRO A 93 5.43 -9.39 10.56
N SER A 94 5.02 -8.72 9.47
CA SER A 94 3.75 -8.01 9.35
C SER A 94 2.52 -8.88 9.66
N LEU A 95 2.49 -10.11 9.14
CA LEU A 95 1.40 -11.07 9.38
C LEU A 95 1.21 -11.38 10.89
N ILE A 96 2.32 -11.63 11.59
CA ILE A 96 2.30 -11.95 13.03
C ILE A 96 1.89 -10.69 13.81
N THR A 97 2.40 -9.54 13.44
CA THR A 97 2.04 -8.25 14.05
C THR A 97 0.54 -7.98 13.94
N LEU A 98 -0.05 -8.17 12.76
CA LEU A 98 -1.49 -7.98 12.56
C LEU A 98 -2.33 -8.97 13.39
N LEU A 99 -1.92 -10.26 13.42
CA LEU A 99 -2.61 -11.27 14.21
C LEU A 99 -2.57 -10.96 15.70
N LEU A 100 -1.38 -10.63 16.24
CA LEU A 100 -1.23 -10.29 17.65
C LEU A 100 -1.96 -9.00 18.02
N SER A 101 -1.98 -8.02 17.11
CA SER A 101 -2.75 -6.77 17.29
C SER A 101 -4.26 -7.03 17.33
N ALA A 102 -4.77 -7.88 16.44
CA ALA A 102 -6.17 -8.28 16.44
C ALA A 102 -6.55 -9.03 17.74
N LEU A 103 -5.72 -9.96 18.18
CA LEU A 103 -5.94 -10.67 19.44
C LEU A 103 -5.90 -9.72 20.65
N SER A 104 -4.95 -8.77 20.67
CA SER A 104 -4.89 -7.77 21.73
C SER A 104 -6.12 -6.84 21.73
N ALA A 105 -6.66 -6.51 20.55
CA ALA A 105 -7.88 -5.76 20.42
C ALA A 105 -9.10 -6.53 20.95
N CYS A 106 -9.19 -7.83 20.66
CA CYS A 106 -10.25 -8.70 21.22
C CYS A 106 -10.17 -8.76 22.76
N ILE A 107 -8.97 -8.90 23.34
CA ILE A 107 -8.80 -8.89 24.80
C ILE A 107 -9.19 -7.52 25.38
N CYS A 108 -8.79 -6.44 24.72
CA CYS A 108 -9.14 -5.08 25.13
C CYS A 108 -10.67 -4.87 25.09
N ALA A 109 -11.36 -5.37 24.06
CA ALA A 109 -12.81 -5.28 23.91
C ALA A 109 -13.53 -6.07 25.03
N LEU A 110 -13.04 -7.26 25.40
CA LEU A 110 -13.60 -8.05 26.50
C LEU A 110 -13.57 -7.30 27.84
N ILE A 111 -12.50 -6.52 28.08
CA ILE A 111 -12.30 -5.82 29.35
C ILE A 111 -13.02 -4.48 29.39
N LEU A 112 -12.94 -3.71 28.28
CA LEU A 112 -13.40 -2.32 28.25
C LEU A 112 -14.79 -2.15 27.66
N GLN A 113 -15.29 -3.11 26.86
CA GLN A 113 -16.53 -2.98 26.09
C GLN A 113 -17.41 -4.25 26.10
N PRO A 114 -17.62 -4.89 27.27
CA PRO A 114 -18.41 -6.11 27.33
C PRO A 114 -19.88 -5.90 26.87
N GLU A 115 -20.47 -4.74 27.17
CA GLU A 115 -21.84 -4.41 26.79
C GLU A 115 -22.01 -4.33 25.26
N VAL A 116 -21.04 -3.74 24.56
CA VAL A 116 -21.04 -3.66 23.09
C VAL A 116 -20.97 -5.06 22.47
N LEU A 117 -20.13 -5.95 23.03
CA LEU A 117 -20.03 -7.34 22.55
C LEU A 117 -21.32 -8.13 22.77
N VAL A 118 -22.00 -7.93 23.89
CA VAL A 118 -23.27 -8.58 24.20
C VAL A 118 -24.36 -8.08 23.24
N ASN A 119 -24.42 -6.78 23.00
CA ASN A 119 -25.36 -6.19 22.02
C ASN A 119 -25.13 -6.75 20.60
N ILE A 120 -23.86 -6.91 20.18
CA ILE A 120 -23.52 -7.51 18.89
C ILE A 120 -23.91 -8.99 18.83
N ALA A 121 -23.81 -9.73 19.96
CA ALA A 121 -24.26 -11.11 20.05
C ALA A 121 -25.80 -11.26 20.03
N GLY A 122 -26.54 -10.15 20.25
CA GLY A 122 -28.01 -10.18 20.33
C GLY A 122 -28.55 -10.81 21.63
N GLU A 123 -27.76 -10.79 22.68
CA GLU A 123 -28.10 -11.34 24.00
C GLU A 123 -28.26 -10.18 25.02
N ASP A 124 -29.06 -10.38 26.05
CA ASP A 124 -29.31 -9.35 27.09
C ASP A 124 -28.36 -9.43 28.29
N ASN A 125 -27.66 -10.56 28.46
CA ASN A 125 -26.85 -10.81 29.64
C ASN A 125 -25.37 -11.02 29.32
N ILE A 126 -24.52 -10.46 30.18
CA ILE A 126 -23.08 -10.67 30.11
C ILE A 126 -22.75 -12.08 30.59
N THR A 127 -22.56 -12.99 29.64
CA THR A 127 -22.18 -14.39 29.87
C THR A 127 -20.91 -14.68 29.07
N ALA A 128 -20.10 -15.65 29.52
CA ALA A 128 -18.93 -16.07 28.76
C ALA A 128 -19.27 -16.49 27.32
N LYS A 129 -20.46 -17.06 27.11
CA LYS A 129 -20.99 -17.44 25.80
C LYS A 129 -21.28 -16.21 24.96
N SER A 130 -22.04 -15.22 25.48
CA SER A 130 -22.39 -14.01 24.73
C SER A 130 -21.16 -13.15 24.36
N LEU A 131 -20.17 -13.07 25.25
CA LEU A 131 -18.91 -12.40 24.96
C LEU A 131 -18.11 -13.09 23.85
N PHE A 132 -18.05 -14.43 23.88
CA PHE A 132 -17.39 -15.20 22.83
C PHE A 132 -18.12 -15.07 21.48
N GLU A 133 -19.44 -15.18 21.47
CA GLU A 133 -20.25 -14.97 20.27
C GLU A 133 -20.11 -13.56 19.72
N GLY A 134 -20.10 -12.52 20.57
CA GLY A 134 -19.87 -11.14 20.15
C GLY A 134 -18.50 -10.93 19.47
N ILE A 135 -17.43 -11.51 20.03
CA ILE A 135 -16.11 -11.45 19.39
C ILE A 135 -16.11 -12.18 18.06
N MET A 136 -16.61 -13.42 18.01
CA MET A 136 -16.65 -14.19 16.77
C MET A 136 -17.47 -13.49 15.69
N THR A 137 -18.63 -12.93 16.06
CA THR A 137 -19.47 -12.15 15.17
C THR A 137 -18.75 -10.93 14.63
N THR A 138 -18.07 -10.18 15.49
CA THR A 138 -17.28 -9.01 15.08
C THR A 138 -16.13 -9.37 14.14
N CYS A 139 -15.43 -10.46 14.40
CA CYS A 139 -14.31 -10.90 13.55
C CYS A 139 -14.79 -11.45 12.20
N TYR A 140 -15.92 -12.15 12.17
CA TYR A 140 -16.34 -12.88 10.98
C TYR A 140 -17.32 -12.11 10.09
N THR A 141 -18.33 -11.44 10.66
CA THR A 141 -19.46 -10.87 9.91
C THR A 141 -19.53 -9.34 10.00
N HIS A 142 -20.48 -8.78 9.28
CA HIS A 142 -20.81 -7.36 9.36
C HIS A 142 -21.44 -7.06 10.73
N THR A 143 -20.90 -6.07 11.43
CA THR A 143 -21.45 -5.58 12.68
C THR A 143 -21.68 -4.08 12.62
N GLN A 144 -22.77 -3.63 13.25
CA GLN A 144 -23.13 -2.24 13.37
C GLN A 144 -23.53 -1.95 14.81
N VAL A 145 -23.02 -0.86 15.35
CA VAL A 145 -23.37 -0.37 16.69
C VAL A 145 -24.23 0.86 16.53
N ASP A 146 -25.33 0.91 17.26
CA ASP A 146 -26.20 2.08 17.22
C ASP A 146 -25.65 3.20 18.10
N CYS A 147 -25.14 4.24 17.45
CA CYS A 147 -24.61 5.46 18.07
C CYS A 147 -25.62 6.62 18.04
N GLY A 148 -26.89 6.36 17.65
CA GLY A 148 -27.94 7.37 17.58
C GLY A 148 -27.92 8.26 16.34
N MET A 149 -26.96 8.10 15.44
CA MET A 149 -26.85 8.84 14.17
C MET A 149 -26.37 7.92 13.04
N GLU A 150 -27.11 7.91 11.92
CA GLU A 150 -26.85 7.04 10.78
C GLU A 150 -25.43 7.19 10.21
N ASN A 151 -24.93 8.42 10.08
CA ASN A 151 -23.58 8.68 9.59
C ASN A 151 -22.49 8.10 10.52
N ILE A 152 -22.74 8.07 11.84
CA ILE A 152 -21.79 7.48 12.80
C ILE A 152 -21.91 5.97 12.78
N ASN A 153 -23.13 5.43 12.68
CA ASN A 153 -23.39 4.00 12.59
C ASN A 153 -22.68 3.40 11.36
N GLU A 154 -22.71 4.09 10.22
CA GLU A 154 -21.96 3.68 9.02
C GLU A 154 -20.44 3.75 9.23
N LEU A 155 -19.95 4.78 9.93
CA LEU A 155 -18.51 4.97 10.19
C LEU A 155 -17.93 3.89 11.09
N VAL A 156 -18.69 3.44 12.10
CA VAL A 156 -18.25 2.41 13.06
C VAL A 156 -18.59 0.99 12.63
N ALA A 157 -19.38 0.83 11.55
CA ALA A 157 -19.72 -0.47 11.02
C ALA A 157 -18.48 -1.23 10.55
N THR A 158 -18.37 -2.50 10.90
CA THR A 158 -17.32 -3.39 10.44
C THR A 158 -17.86 -4.43 9.47
N ARG A 159 -17.05 -4.86 8.53
CA ARG A 159 -17.46 -5.89 7.55
C ARG A 159 -16.95 -7.29 7.89
N GLY A 160 -16.08 -7.39 8.86
CA GLY A 160 -15.45 -8.64 9.27
C GLY A 160 -14.74 -9.37 8.12
N MET A 161 -14.36 -10.61 8.34
CA MET A 161 -13.74 -11.46 7.31
C MET A 161 -14.67 -11.73 6.13
N ALA A 162 -15.97 -11.89 6.38
CA ALA A 162 -16.96 -12.17 5.35
C ALA A 162 -17.06 -11.03 4.32
N GLY A 163 -16.89 -9.77 4.74
CA GLY A 163 -16.88 -8.62 3.85
C GLY A 163 -15.71 -8.60 2.88
N MET A 164 -14.61 -9.32 3.19
CA MET A 164 -13.44 -9.42 2.32
C MET A 164 -13.50 -10.58 1.31
N LEU A 165 -14.47 -11.49 1.41
CA LEU A 165 -14.57 -12.66 0.53
C LEU A 165 -14.73 -12.28 -0.95
N ASN A 166 -15.55 -11.26 -1.24
CA ASN A 166 -15.70 -10.76 -2.61
C ASN A 166 -14.39 -10.17 -3.16
N THR A 167 -13.63 -9.48 -2.31
CA THR A 167 -12.31 -8.93 -2.67
C THR A 167 -11.33 -10.06 -2.98
N ILE A 168 -11.28 -11.11 -2.15
CA ILE A 168 -10.43 -12.28 -2.37
C ILE A 168 -10.80 -12.98 -3.69
N TRP A 169 -12.10 -13.16 -3.96
CA TRP A 169 -12.58 -13.77 -5.19
C TRP A 169 -12.16 -12.96 -6.43
N LEU A 170 -12.32 -11.65 -6.40
CA LEU A 170 -11.88 -10.77 -7.49
C LEU A 170 -10.36 -10.81 -7.70
N ILE A 171 -9.59 -10.84 -6.61
CA ILE A 171 -8.12 -10.99 -6.69
C ILE A 171 -7.75 -12.29 -7.39
N LEU A 172 -8.38 -13.40 -7.02
CA LEU A 172 -8.14 -14.71 -7.67
C LEU A 172 -8.45 -14.65 -9.17
N CYS A 173 -9.58 -14.07 -9.55
CA CYS A 173 -9.96 -13.92 -10.96
C CYS A 173 -8.95 -13.02 -11.72
N ALA A 174 -8.53 -11.91 -11.13
CA ALA A 174 -7.54 -11.01 -11.72
C ALA A 174 -6.18 -11.68 -11.90
N MET A 175 -5.73 -12.47 -10.91
CA MET A 175 -4.48 -13.23 -10.99
C MET A 175 -4.56 -14.34 -12.06
N CYS A 176 -5.68 -15.03 -12.21
CA CYS A 176 -5.90 -15.99 -13.27
C CYS A 176 -5.81 -15.32 -14.65
N PHE A 177 -6.47 -14.16 -14.83
CA PHE A 177 -6.41 -13.38 -16.07
C PHE A 177 -4.97 -12.93 -16.36
N GLY A 178 -4.27 -12.35 -15.39
CA GLY A 178 -2.88 -11.93 -15.53
C GLY A 178 -1.96 -13.09 -15.92
N SER A 179 -2.12 -14.25 -15.27
CA SER A 179 -1.35 -15.48 -15.60
C SER A 179 -1.60 -15.95 -17.04
N CYS A 180 -2.84 -15.88 -17.53
CA CYS A 180 -3.16 -16.18 -18.93
C CYS A 180 -2.48 -15.21 -19.91
N MET A 181 -2.43 -13.92 -19.57
CA MET A 181 -1.75 -12.90 -20.38
C MET A 181 -0.24 -13.15 -20.47
N VAL A 182 0.38 -13.59 -19.35
CA VAL A 182 1.79 -13.99 -19.33
C VAL A 182 2.01 -15.25 -20.18
N ALA A 183 1.22 -16.30 -19.94
CA ALA A 183 1.35 -17.60 -20.62
C ALA A 183 1.10 -17.52 -22.15
N SER A 184 0.23 -16.61 -22.59
CA SER A 184 -0.04 -16.36 -24.01
C SER A 184 1.05 -15.55 -24.72
N GLY A 185 2.03 -15.02 -23.99
CA GLY A 185 3.08 -14.15 -24.53
C GLY A 185 2.63 -12.71 -24.89
N MET A 186 1.37 -12.36 -24.66
CA MET A 186 0.87 -11.00 -24.93
C MET A 186 1.63 -9.96 -24.15
N LEU A 187 1.92 -10.24 -22.88
CA LEU A 187 2.67 -9.34 -22.03
C LEU A 187 4.09 -9.12 -22.55
N HIS A 188 4.75 -10.21 -22.99
CA HIS A 188 6.09 -10.15 -23.58
C HIS A 188 6.10 -9.31 -24.87
N ALA A 189 5.07 -9.42 -25.71
CA ALA A 189 4.95 -8.61 -26.93
C ALA A 189 4.83 -7.11 -26.62
N ILE A 190 4.02 -6.74 -25.61
CA ILE A 190 3.85 -5.33 -25.19
C ILE A 190 5.17 -4.79 -24.64
N THR A 191 5.82 -5.50 -23.73
CA THR A 191 7.08 -5.05 -23.11
C THR A 191 8.22 -4.98 -24.11
N HIS A 192 8.31 -5.92 -25.06
CA HIS A 192 9.30 -5.86 -26.13
C HIS A 192 9.11 -4.63 -27.05
N MET A 193 7.87 -4.22 -27.29
CA MET A 193 7.59 -2.99 -28.05
C MET A 193 8.09 -1.74 -27.28
N LEU A 194 7.91 -1.72 -25.96
CA LEU A 194 8.41 -0.63 -25.10
C LEU A 194 9.95 -0.59 -25.05
N LEU A 195 10.60 -1.76 -24.96
CA LEU A 195 12.06 -1.86 -24.98
C LEU A 195 12.68 -1.31 -26.28
N LYS A 196 12.05 -1.52 -27.43
CA LYS A 196 12.51 -0.96 -28.72
C LYS A 196 12.50 0.56 -28.75
N SER A 197 11.73 1.23 -27.94
CA SER A 197 11.62 2.71 -27.88
C SER A 197 12.72 3.36 -27.02
N ILE A 198 13.65 2.59 -26.48
CA ILE A 198 14.64 3.09 -25.52
C ILE A 198 15.89 3.59 -26.26
N HIS A 199 16.00 4.91 -26.38
CA HIS A 199 17.16 5.55 -27.00
C HIS A 199 17.99 6.44 -26.05
N SER A 200 17.43 6.79 -24.87
CA SER A 200 18.06 7.66 -23.89
C SER A 200 17.74 7.22 -22.46
N THR A 201 18.41 7.81 -21.46
CA THR A 201 18.09 7.59 -20.05
C THR A 201 16.66 7.96 -19.71
N VAL A 202 16.19 9.07 -20.25
CA VAL A 202 14.82 9.55 -20.05
C VAL A 202 13.82 8.55 -20.62
N SER A 203 14.06 8.07 -21.86
CA SER A 203 13.16 7.09 -22.47
C SER A 203 13.20 5.74 -21.73
N LEU A 204 14.35 5.36 -21.16
CA LEU A 204 14.47 4.15 -20.34
C LEU A 204 13.61 4.26 -19.07
N VAL A 205 13.74 5.34 -18.30
CA VAL A 205 12.94 5.56 -17.09
C VAL A 205 11.46 5.68 -17.43
N CYS A 206 11.08 6.47 -18.43
CA CYS A 206 9.69 6.61 -18.85
C CYS A 206 9.09 5.28 -19.35
N SER A 207 9.86 4.47 -20.08
CA SER A 207 9.44 3.14 -20.53
C SER A 207 9.21 2.22 -19.33
N THR A 208 10.12 2.19 -18.34
CA THR A 208 9.97 1.42 -17.11
C THR A 208 8.72 1.85 -16.34
N VAL A 209 8.51 3.16 -16.18
CA VAL A 209 7.34 3.71 -15.48
C VAL A 209 6.05 3.35 -16.21
N THR A 210 6.00 3.52 -17.52
CA THR A 210 4.82 3.16 -18.33
C THR A 210 4.54 1.67 -18.28
N SER A 211 5.57 0.84 -18.36
CA SER A 211 5.44 -0.61 -18.19
C SER A 211 4.86 -0.99 -16.83
N GLY A 212 5.33 -0.37 -15.74
CA GLY A 212 4.81 -0.67 -14.41
C GLY A 212 3.32 -0.38 -14.28
N VAL A 213 2.87 0.74 -14.86
CA VAL A 213 1.43 1.09 -14.92
C VAL A 213 0.64 0.08 -15.76
N LEU A 214 1.15 -0.27 -16.95
CA LEU A 214 0.51 -1.26 -17.83
C LEU A 214 0.44 -2.65 -17.20
N LEU A 215 1.50 -3.05 -16.49
CA LEU A 215 1.53 -4.32 -15.77
C LEU A 215 0.47 -4.36 -14.67
N ASN A 216 0.26 -3.28 -13.92
CA ASN A 216 -0.83 -3.20 -12.96
C ASN A 216 -2.20 -3.37 -13.62
N LEU A 217 -2.42 -2.75 -14.77
CA LEU A 217 -3.68 -2.88 -15.52
C LEU A 217 -3.93 -4.32 -15.99
N VAL A 218 -2.88 -5.02 -16.41
CA VAL A 218 -2.97 -6.35 -17.00
C VAL A 218 -2.96 -7.45 -15.95
N MET A 219 -2.08 -7.36 -14.96
CA MET A 219 -1.86 -8.44 -13.99
C MET A 219 -2.80 -8.38 -12.78
N GLY A 220 -3.36 -7.21 -12.48
CA GLY A 220 -4.26 -7.04 -11.34
C GLY A 220 -3.60 -7.19 -9.96
N ASP A 221 -2.28 -7.35 -9.91
CA ASP A 221 -1.52 -7.54 -8.69
C ASP A 221 -0.23 -6.72 -8.69
N GLN A 222 0.04 -5.98 -7.59
CA GLN A 222 1.20 -5.10 -7.52
C GLN A 222 2.52 -5.88 -7.39
N PHE A 223 2.53 -7.01 -6.66
CA PHE A 223 3.76 -7.78 -6.45
C PHE A 223 4.25 -8.39 -7.75
N LEU A 224 3.34 -9.01 -8.52
CA LEU A 224 3.65 -9.54 -9.83
C LEU A 224 4.10 -8.43 -10.78
N SER A 225 3.46 -7.27 -10.73
CA SER A 225 3.85 -6.11 -11.54
C SER A 225 5.25 -5.60 -11.22
N ILE A 226 5.63 -5.55 -9.93
CA ILE A 226 6.97 -5.19 -9.48
C ILE A 226 8.00 -6.21 -10.00
N ILE A 227 7.73 -7.52 -9.78
CA ILE A 227 8.62 -8.61 -10.19
C ILE A 227 8.88 -8.55 -11.69
N MET A 228 7.82 -8.49 -12.48
CA MET A 228 7.91 -8.50 -13.93
C MET A 228 8.59 -7.24 -14.46
N ASN A 229 8.19 -6.07 -13.96
CA ASN A 229 8.78 -4.80 -14.40
C ASN A 229 10.28 -4.74 -14.12
N ALA A 230 10.69 -5.05 -12.88
CA ALA A 230 12.10 -5.06 -12.53
C ALA A 230 12.88 -6.11 -13.34
N SER A 231 12.33 -7.31 -13.54
CA SER A 231 13.01 -8.38 -14.28
C SER A 231 13.19 -8.05 -15.76
N ILE A 232 12.19 -7.44 -16.40
CA ILE A 232 12.25 -7.08 -17.83
C ILE A 232 13.34 -6.05 -18.12
N TYR A 233 13.50 -5.07 -17.22
CA TYR A 233 14.43 -3.96 -17.47
C TYR A 233 15.81 -4.15 -16.84
N LYS A 234 16.02 -5.17 -16.01
CA LYS A 234 17.26 -5.38 -15.25
C LYS A 234 18.51 -5.39 -16.13
N ASP A 235 18.47 -6.19 -17.19
CA ASP A 235 19.61 -6.33 -18.09
C ASP A 235 19.88 -5.04 -18.87
N GLU A 236 18.83 -4.35 -19.32
CA GLU A 236 18.95 -3.07 -20.04
C GLU A 236 19.59 -1.97 -19.19
N TYR A 237 19.23 -1.88 -17.88
CA TYR A 237 19.88 -0.95 -16.96
C TYR A 237 21.34 -1.32 -16.70
N ALA A 238 21.63 -2.64 -16.55
CA ALA A 238 22.98 -3.13 -16.31
C ALA A 238 23.90 -2.93 -17.51
N GLU A 239 23.44 -3.20 -18.74
CA GLU A 239 24.19 -3.01 -19.97
C GLU A 239 24.56 -1.54 -20.20
N ARG A 240 23.65 -0.64 -19.87
CA ARG A 240 23.87 0.81 -19.95
C ARG A 240 24.68 1.36 -18.76
N GLY A 241 25.05 0.52 -17.79
CA GLY A 241 25.88 0.89 -16.65
C GLY A 241 25.15 1.69 -15.57
N TYR A 242 23.81 1.74 -15.57
CA TYR A 242 23.07 2.41 -14.52
C TYR A 242 23.05 1.60 -13.22
N ARG A 243 22.94 2.33 -12.11
CA ARG A 243 22.83 1.71 -10.80
C ARG A 243 21.49 1.01 -10.64
N PRO A 244 21.44 -0.15 -9.93
CA PRO A 244 20.20 -0.89 -9.68
C PRO A 244 19.13 -0.06 -8.94
N GLU A 245 19.55 0.93 -8.13
CA GLU A 245 18.63 1.82 -7.42
C GLU A 245 17.76 2.67 -8.36
N LEU A 246 18.23 2.97 -9.58
CA LEU A 246 17.44 3.68 -10.57
C LEU A 246 16.29 2.81 -11.08
N LEU A 247 16.54 1.53 -11.33
CA LEU A 247 15.53 0.57 -11.74
C LEU A 247 14.50 0.35 -10.62
N SER A 248 14.99 0.02 -9.41
CA SER A 248 14.10 -0.26 -8.28
C SER A 248 13.22 0.94 -7.93
N ARG A 249 13.75 2.19 -7.99
CA ARG A 249 12.97 3.41 -7.82
C ARG A 249 11.91 3.56 -8.91
N SER A 250 12.27 3.41 -10.18
CA SER A 250 11.32 3.58 -11.29
C SER A 250 10.19 2.55 -11.24
N THR A 251 10.49 1.34 -10.78
CA THR A 251 9.51 0.27 -10.56
C THR A 251 8.56 0.59 -9.40
N GLU A 252 9.10 1.05 -8.27
CA GLU A 252 8.30 1.46 -7.11
C GLU A 252 7.42 2.68 -7.42
N ASP A 253 7.98 3.68 -8.10
CA ASP A 253 7.25 4.90 -8.49
C ASP A 253 6.08 4.62 -9.44
N SER A 254 6.09 3.48 -10.11
CA SER A 254 5.04 3.07 -11.04
C SER A 254 4.21 1.91 -10.51
N ALA A 255 4.76 0.71 -10.39
CA ALA A 255 4.00 -0.51 -10.07
C ALA A 255 3.38 -0.46 -8.67
N THR A 256 4.13 -0.04 -7.65
CA THR A 256 3.60 0.01 -6.28
C THR A 256 2.56 1.11 -6.13
N VAL A 257 2.90 2.33 -6.56
CA VAL A 257 2.08 3.51 -6.24
C VAL A 257 0.81 3.57 -7.06
N THR A 258 0.82 3.13 -8.31
CA THR A 258 -0.37 3.20 -9.18
C THR A 258 -1.34 2.04 -9.03
N SER A 259 -0.98 0.99 -8.31
CA SER A 259 -1.84 -0.18 -8.12
C SER A 259 -3.21 0.18 -7.53
N VAL A 260 -3.27 1.12 -6.60
CA VAL A 260 -4.52 1.58 -5.98
C VAL A 260 -5.46 2.34 -6.93
N LEU A 261 -4.94 2.85 -8.04
CA LEU A 261 -5.73 3.59 -9.03
C LEU A 261 -6.52 2.68 -9.97
N VAL A 262 -6.19 1.39 -9.99
CA VAL A 262 -6.80 0.40 -10.88
C VAL A 262 -7.88 -0.36 -10.12
N PRO A 263 -9.15 -0.33 -10.56
CA PRO A 263 -10.28 -0.90 -9.81
C PRO A 263 -10.21 -2.40 -9.54
N TRP A 264 -9.54 -3.16 -10.40
CA TRP A 264 -9.47 -4.64 -10.33
C TRP A 264 -8.16 -5.18 -9.75
N THR A 265 -7.24 -4.30 -9.34
CA THR A 265 -6.06 -4.74 -8.59
C THR A 265 -6.42 -5.08 -7.16
N ALA A 266 -5.61 -5.93 -6.54
CA ALA A 266 -5.75 -6.26 -5.12
C ALA A 266 -5.80 -5.00 -4.24
N CYS A 267 -4.95 -4.01 -4.52
CA CYS A 267 -4.89 -2.74 -3.80
C CYS A 267 -6.13 -1.88 -4.01
N GLY A 268 -6.56 -1.70 -5.28
CA GLY A 268 -7.73 -0.89 -5.62
C GLY A 268 -9.01 -1.46 -5.02
N MET A 269 -9.18 -2.79 -5.07
CA MET A 269 -10.34 -3.46 -4.49
C MET A 269 -10.36 -3.39 -2.97
N THR A 270 -9.21 -3.65 -2.32
CA THR A 270 -9.11 -3.54 -0.85
C THR A 270 -9.42 -2.12 -0.40
N GLN A 271 -8.85 -1.12 -1.06
CA GLN A 271 -9.10 0.28 -0.72
C GLN A 271 -10.57 0.67 -0.92
N SER A 272 -11.18 0.26 -2.04
CA SER A 272 -12.59 0.49 -2.32
C SER A 272 -13.50 -0.19 -1.28
N THR A 273 -13.15 -1.41 -0.87
CA THR A 273 -13.90 -2.15 0.16
C THR A 273 -13.80 -1.48 1.54
N VAL A 274 -12.60 -1.04 1.92
CA VAL A 274 -12.36 -0.37 3.22
C VAL A 274 -13.04 0.99 3.29
N LEU A 275 -12.92 1.80 2.23
CA LEU A 275 -13.53 3.13 2.17
C LEU A 275 -15.05 3.08 1.91
N GLY A 276 -15.59 1.96 1.43
CA GLY A 276 -16.99 1.84 1.05
C GLY A 276 -17.39 2.60 -0.21
N ILE A 277 -16.42 3.08 -1.01
CA ILE A 277 -16.64 3.87 -2.23
C ILE A 277 -15.88 3.25 -3.42
N PRO A 278 -16.43 3.35 -4.66
CA PRO A 278 -15.77 2.86 -5.86
C PRO A 278 -14.43 3.54 -6.12
N THR A 279 -13.47 2.80 -6.68
CA THR A 279 -12.13 3.32 -7.03
C THR A 279 -12.19 4.59 -7.87
N LEU A 280 -13.08 4.66 -8.85
CA LEU A 280 -13.22 5.83 -9.74
C LEU A 280 -13.64 7.11 -8.99
N VAL A 281 -14.26 7.01 -7.84
CA VAL A 281 -14.68 8.16 -7.02
C VAL A 281 -13.51 8.76 -6.25
N TYR A 282 -12.65 7.94 -5.65
CA TYR A 282 -11.49 8.44 -4.92
C TYR A 282 -10.26 8.72 -5.81
N LEU A 283 -10.19 8.12 -7.01
CA LEU A 283 -9.05 8.25 -7.93
C LEU A 283 -8.62 9.70 -8.18
N PRO A 284 -9.53 10.67 -8.48
CA PRO A 284 -9.13 12.05 -8.73
C PRO A 284 -8.42 12.73 -7.55
N PHE A 285 -8.62 12.22 -6.35
CA PHE A 285 -8.05 12.74 -5.10
C PHE A 285 -6.73 12.04 -4.70
N CYS A 286 -6.31 11.01 -5.42
CA CYS A 286 -5.07 10.28 -5.16
C CYS A 286 -3.84 11.01 -5.74
N PHE A 287 -3.64 12.29 -5.37
CA PHE A 287 -2.59 13.13 -5.98
C PHE A 287 -1.20 12.52 -5.87
N PHE A 288 -0.82 11.98 -4.72
CA PHE A 288 0.48 11.35 -4.53
C PHE A 288 0.70 10.19 -5.50
N ASN A 289 -0.31 9.35 -5.70
CA ASN A 289 -0.24 8.17 -6.56
C ASN A 289 -0.18 8.53 -8.05
N ILE A 290 -0.78 9.65 -8.44
CA ILE A 290 -0.75 10.18 -9.82
C ILE A 290 0.56 10.92 -10.08
N ILE A 291 1.01 11.73 -9.12
CA ILE A 291 2.20 12.58 -9.27
C ILE A 291 3.49 11.75 -9.22
N SER A 292 3.55 10.68 -8.41
CA SER A 292 4.78 9.91 -8.20
C SER A 292 5.37 9.33 -9.51
N PRO A 293 4.64 8.64 -10.40
CA PRO A 293 5.18 8.19 -11.68
C PRO A 293 5.60 9.34 -12.60
N LEU A 294 4.85 10.44 -12.60
CA LEU A 294 5.21 11.64 -13.38
C LEU A 294 6.49 12.29 -12.85
N MET A 295 6.64 12.32 -11.53
CA MET A 295 7.85 12.84 -10.87
C MET A 295 9.07 11.99 -11.19
N SER A 296 8.94 10.67 -11.29
CA SER A 296 10.04 9.79 -11.71
C SER A 296 10.54 10.14 -13.11
N CYS A 297 9.63 10.38 -14.06
CA CYS A 297 9.98 10.85 -15.40
C CYS A 297 10.60 12.26 -15.38
N LEU A 298 10.03 13.18 -14.60
CA LEU A 298 10.54 14.56 -14.48
C LEU A 298 11.97 14.59 -13.92
N VAL A 299 12.24 13.83 -12.86
CA VAL A 299 13.56 13.72 -12.25
C VAL A 299 14.58 13.16 -13.25
N ALA A 300 14.18 12.23 -14.11
CA ALA A 300 15.01 11.73 -15.20
C ALA A 300 15.30 12.81 -16.27
N ILE A 301 14.30 13.61 -16.64
CA ILE A 301 14.44 14.74 -17.59
C ILE A 301 15.40 15.81 -17.04
N LEU A 302 15.31 16.11 -15.74
CA LEU A 302 16.17 17.08 -15.07
C LEU A 302 17.61 16.57 -14.85
N GLY A 303 17.91 15.31 -15.22
CA GLY A 303 19.24 14.73 -15.13
C GLY A 303 19.66 14.32 -13.71
N PHE A 304 18.75 14.30 -12.74
CA PHE A 304 18.99 13.74 -11.40
C PHE A 304 18.99 12.21 -11.43
N VAL A 305 19.87 11.66 -12.25
CA VAL A 305 20.04 10.21 -12.42
C VAL A 305 21.41 9.85 -11.85
N PRO A 306 21.56 8.76 -11.07
CA PRO A 306 22.85 8.34 -10.59
C PRO A 306 23.76 8.08 -11.80
N LYS A 307 24.97 8.63 -11.74
CA LYS A 307 25.96 8.41 -12.79
C LYS A 307 26.21 6.91 -12.98
N PRO A 308 26.49 6.46 -14.21
CA PRO A 308 26.87 5.08 -14.44
C PRO A 308 27.99 4.67 -13.50
N GLN A 309 27.95 3.47 -12.96
CA GLN A 309 29.02 2.93 -12.15
C GLN A 309 30.31 2.86 -13.00
N SER A 310 31.38 3.40 -12.48
CA SER A 310 32.71 3.21 -13.11
C SER A 310 33.09 1.74 -13.00
N LYS A 311 34.02 1.28 -13.86
CA LYS A 311 34.54 -0.09 -13.76
C LYS A 311 35.20 -0.37 -12.40
N GLU A 312 35.73 0.66 -11.75
CA GLU A 312 36.34 0.59 -10.41
C GLU A 312 35.30 0.40 -9.31
N ASP A 313 34.11 1.05 -9.44
CA ASP A 313 32.99 0.87 -8.49
C ASP A 313 32.42 -0.55 -8.55
N LYS A 314 32.40 -1.17 -9.74
CA LYS A 314 31.96 -2.56 -9.92
C LYS A 314 32.93 -3.57 -9.30
N ALA A 315 34.22 -3.32 -9.39
CA ALA A 315 35.26 -4.17 -8.79
C ALA A 315 35.20 -4.11 -7.25
N SER A 316 35.09 -2.92 -6.68
CA SER A 316 35.01 -2.74 -5.21
C SER A 316 33.73 -3.33 -4.62
N ALA A 317 32.60 -3.24 -5.33
CA ALA A 317 31.34 -3.84 -4.90
C ALA A 317 31.38 -5.39 -4.95
N ALA A 318 32.07 -5.97 -5.92
CA ALA A 318 32.28 -7.42 -6.00
C ALA A 318 33.16 -7.93 -4.85
N GLU A 319 34.25 -7.23 -4.52
CA GLU A 319 35.12 -7.57 -3.39
C GLU A 319 34.42 -7.42 -2.03
N GLU A 320 33.53 -6.44 -1.87
CA GLU A 320 32.76 -6.26 -0.64
C GLU A 320 31.68 -7.34 -0.48
N SER A 321 31.10 -7.82 -1.58
CA SER A 321 30.15 -8.94 -1.59
C SER A 321 30.83 -10.27 -1.24
N GLU A 322 32.04 -10.50 -1.72
CA GLU A 322 32.82 -11.69 -1.35
C GLU A 322 33.23 -11.67 0.13
N ARG A 323 33.58 -10.52 0.68
CA ARG A 323 33.91 -10.37 2.11
C ARG A 323 32.73 -10.58 3.07
N LYS A 324 31.49 -10.36 2.62
CA LYS A 324 30.29 -10.61 3.43
C LYS A 324 29.81 -12.06 3.39
N ASN A 325 30.32 -12.85 2.44
CA ASN A 325 29.97 -14.27 2.29
C ASN A 325 31.04 -15.23 2.87
N THR A 326 32.13 -14.69 3.35
CA THR A 326 33.16 -15.39 4.18
C THR A 326 33.03 -14.99 5.63
#